data_77f1482bc5926951e6353dddb0960cff
#
_entry.id   77f1482bc5926951e6353dddb0960cff
#
_cell.length_a   1.000
_cell.length_b   1.000
_cell.length_c   1.000
_cell.angle_alpha   90.00
_cell.angle_beta   90.00
_cell.angle_gamma   90.00
#
_symmetry.space_group_name_H-M   'P 1'
#
loop_
_entity.id
_entity.type
_entity.pdbx_description
1 polymer ?
#
loop_
_entity_poly.entity_id
_entity_poly.type
_entity_poly.pdbx_seq_one_letter_code
_entity_poly.pdbx_strand_id
1 'polypeptide(L)'
;VEFRPRGAREVRRAGAAFLDMKRRIARQIEQRTTMLNGVSHDLRTVLTRFRLSLEMLEGSPEREDLIRDVNEMSRMLEAYLAFARGDAGEMAQPTDIRALLEEFRADAERQGHPTSFTMEGDPNVTLRRDAVRRLLGNLVSNAARYGDDIQITAVHDSRYLTVHVDDDGPGIATENREDVFRPFLRLDEARNQDHGGSGLGLAISRDIARSHGGDIMLSDSPLGGLRATVRLPV
;
A
#
# COMPACT_ATOMS: atom_id res chain seq x y z
N VAL A 1 -14.61 14.30 -18.80
CA VAL A 1 -15.46 15.46 -19.13
C VAL A 1 -14.56 16.69 -19.28
N GLU A 2 -14.56 17.26 -20.50
CA GLU A 2 -13.76 18.46 -20.80
C GLU A 2 -14.46 19.69 -20.20
N PHE A 3 -13.94 20.24 -19.09
CA PHE A 3 -14.49 21.43 -18.46
C PHE A 3 -14.16 22.65 -19.34
N ARG A 4 -15.19 23.32 -19.87
CA ARG A 4 -15.06 24.58 -20.61
C ARG A 4 -15.60 25.75 -19.76
N PRO A 5 -14.77 26.68 -19.34
CA PRO A 5 -15.19 27.82 -18.54
C PRO A 5 -16.23 28.67 -19.28
N ARG A 6 -17.43 28.86 -18.68
CA ARG A 6 -18.52 29.70 -19.19
C ARG A 6 -18.92 30.73 -18.12
N GLY A 7 -19.52 31.83 -18.53
CA GLY A 7 -20.00 32.88 -17.64
C GLY A 7 -19.27 34.22 -17.80
N ALA A 8 -19.29 35.08 -16.75
CA ALA A 8 -18.65 36.39 -16.73
C ALA A 8 -17.13 36.28 -17.02
N ARG A 9 -16.52 37.37 -17.49
CA ARG A 9 -15.13 37.44 -17.93
C ARG A 9 -14.16 36.97 -16.83
N GLU A 10 -14.43 37.33 -15.58
CA GLU A 10 -13.63 36.96 -14.40
C GLU A 10 -13.68 35.46 -14.12
N VAL A 11 -14.89 34.88 -14.21
CA VAL A 11 -15.09 33.43 -14.00
C VAL A 11 -14.37 32.62 -15.08
N ARG A 12 -14.42 33.03 -16.33
CA ARG A 12 -13.68 32.38 -17.43
C ARG A 12 -12.17 32.45 -17.23
N ARG A 13 -11.67 33.64 -16.77
CA ARG A 13 -10.24 33.84 -16.49
C ARG A 13 -9.76 32.98 -15.33
N ALA A 14 -10.53 32.88 -14.25
CA ALA A 14 -10.26 31.98 -13.12
C ALA A 14 -10.28 30.52 -13.54
N GLY A 15 -11.29 30.11 -14.33
CA GLY A 15 -11.38 28.74 -14.85
C GLY A 15 -10.22 28.37 -15.77
N ALA A 16 -9.76 29.29 -16.63
CA ALA A 16 -8.58 29.06 -17.47
C ALA A 16 -7.30 28.92 -16.64
N ALA A 17 -7.09 29.80 -15.64
CA ALA A 17 -5.95 29.69 -14.73
C ALA A 17 -5.94 28.37 -13.94
N PHE A 18 -7.12 27.91 -13.48
CA PHE A 18 -7.26 26.61 -12.82
C PHE A 18 -6.90 25.45 -13.75
N LEU A 19 -7.37 25.46 -15.00
CA LEU A 19 -7.01 24.44 -15.98
C LEU A 19 -5.51 24.42 -16.30
N ASP A 20 -4.89 25.59 -16.39
CA ASP A 20 -3.44 25.70 -16.60
C ASP A 20 -2.65 25.18 -15.41
N MET A 21 -3.07 25.51 -14.19
CA MET A 21 -2.48 24.96 -12.96
C MET A 21 -2.61 23.43 -12.92
N LYS A 22 -3.80 22.88 -13.20
CA LYS A 22 -4.03 21.43 -13.30
C LYS A 22 -3.10 20.76 -14.30
N ARG A 23 -2.94 21.36 -15.50
CA ARG A 23 -2.02 20.82 -16.53
C ARG A 23 -0.55 20.88 -16.10
N ARG A 24 -0.14 21.93 -15.38
CA ARG A 24 1.23 22.04 -14.84
C ARG A 24 1.48 20.97 -13.79
N ILE A 25 0.55 20.77 -12.84
CA ILE A 25 0.66 19.72 -11.82
C ILE A 25 0.72 18.34 -12.48
N ALA A 26 -0.17 18.05 -13.44
CA ALA A 26 -0.16 16.76 -14.15
C ALA A 26 1.18 16.50 -14.84
N ARG A 27 1.74 17.48 -15.54
CA ARG A 27 3.08 17.37 -16.18
C ARG A 27 4.20 17.16 -15.17
N GLN A 28 4.16 17.84 -14.01
CA GLN A 28 5.16 17.63 -12.95
C GLN A 28 5.11 16.22 -12.39
N ILE A 29 3.90 15.68 -12.16
CA ILE A 29 3.72 14.29 -11.70
C ILE A 29 4.26 13.31 -12.75
N GLU A 30 3.92 13.49 -14.01
CA GLU A 30 4.38 12.64 -15.11
C GLU A 30 5.90 12.68 -15.27
N GLN A 31 6.51 13.86 -15.23
CA GLN A 31 7.95 14.03 -15.27
C GLN A 31 8.65 13.35 -14.09
N ARG A 32 8.10 13.52 -12.88
CA ARG A 32 8.61 12.87 -11.66
C ARG A 32 8.53 11.35 -11.77
N THR A 33 7.40 10.84 -12.27
CA THR A 33 7.19 9.40 -12.46
C THR A 33 8.15 8.82 -13.51
N THR A 34 8.35 9.52 -14.62
CA THR A 34 9.30 9.09 -15.69
C THR A 34 10.73 9.05 -15.17
N MET A 35 11.17 10.09 -14.43
CA MET A 35 12.49 10.13 -13.82
C MET A 35 12.68 8.99 -12.79
N LEU A 36 11.70 8.76 -11.94
CA LEU A 36 11.73 7.67 -10.97
C LEU A 36 11.78 6.30 -11.65
N ASN A 37 11.09 6.10 -12.76
CA ASN A 37 11.16 4.87 -13.53
C ASN A 37 12.58 4.61 -14.10
N GLY A 38 13.24 5.66 -14.61
CA GLY A 38 14.62 5.55 -15.12
C GLY A 38 15.61 5.19 -14.00
N VAL A 39 15.60 5.95 -12.90
CA VAL A 39 16.47 5.68 -11.74
C VAL A 39 16.23 4.29 -11.18
N SER A 40 14.99 3.83 -11.18
CA SER A 40 14.61 2.50 -10.70
C SER A 40 15.20 1.37 -11.50
N HIS A 41 15.11 1.51 -12.82
CA HIS A 41 15.69 0.53 -13.73
C HIS A 41 17.22 0.42 -13.51
N ASP A 42 17.88 1.53 -13.34
CA ASP A 42 19.33 1.57 -13.15
C ASP A 42 19.73 0.98 -11.80
N LEU A 43 19.01 1.32 -10.71
CA LEU A 43 19.26 0.74 -9.40
C LEU A 43 18.97 -0.77 -9.37
N ARG A 44 17.90 -1.24 -10.01
CA ARG A 44 17.60 -2.68 -10.12
C ARG A 44 18.72 -3.42 -10.83
N THR A 45 19.27 -2.84 -11.88
CA THR A 45 20.40 -3.41 -12.64
C THR A 45 21.64 -3.54 -11.75
N VAL A 46 21.94 -2.53 -10.93
CA VAL A 46 23.06 -2.57 -9.98
C VAL A 46 22.85 -3.64 -8.91
N LEU A 47 21.67 -3.68 -8.27
CA LEU A 47 21.35 -4.68 -7.26
C LEU A 47 21.38 -6.12 -7.80
N THR A 48 20.89 -6.34 -9.02
CA THR A 48 20.97 -7.64 -9.70
C THR A 48 22.43 -8.06 -9.93
N ARG A 49 23.28 -7.11 -10.33
CA ARG A 49 24.71 -7.35 -10.51
C ARG A 49 25.40 -7.70 -9.18
N PHE A 50 25.09 -6.96 -8.10
CA PHE A 50 25.59 -7.30 -6.77
C PHE A 50 25.19 -8.70 -6.34
N ARG A 51 23.92 -9.06 -6.50
CA ARG A 51 23.44 -10.41 -6.18
C ARG A 51 24.18 -11.49 -6.96
N LEU A 52 24.31 -11.33 -8.27
CA LEU A 52 25.07 -12.28 -9.10
C LEU A 52 26.55 -12.38 -8.69
N SER A 53 27.18 -11.26 -8.35
CA SER A 53 28.57 -11.26 -7.86
C SER A 53 28.70 -12.02 -6.54
N LEU A 54 27.76 -11.85 -5.63
CA LEU A 54 27.73 -12.57 -4.36
C LEU A 54 27.43 -14.06 -4.53
N GLU A 55 26.57 -14.43 -5.50
CA GLU A 55 26.29 -15.83 -5.82
C GLU A 55 27.52 -16.57 -6.39
N MET A 56 28.44 -15.84 -7.03
CA MET A 56 29.71 -16.38 -7.58
C MET A 56 30.83 -16.52 -6.53
N LEU A 57 30.67 -15.93 -5.35
CA LEU A 57 31.63 -16.08 -4.24
C LEU A 57 31.32 -17.38 -3.49
N GLU A 58 32.26 -18.32 -3.44
CA GLU A 58 32.10 -19.58 -2.74
C GLU A 58 32.47 -19.44 -1.24
N GLY A 59 31.65 -20.02 -0.35
CA GLY A 59 32.08 -20.54 0.97
C GLY A 59 32.16 -19.59 2.15
N SER A 60 31.57 -18.37 2.13
CA SER A 60 31.56 -17.48 3.33
C SER A 60 30.16 -17.40 3.95
N PRO A 61 30.00 -17.55 5.29
CA PRO A 61 28.73 -17.31 5.96
C PRO A 61 28.22 -15.87 5.77
N GLU A 62 29.11 -14.90 5.69
CA GLU A 62 28.76 -13.48 5.42
C GLU A 62 28.10 -13.30 4.05
N ARG A 63 28.28 -14.21 3.11
CA ARG A 63 27.66 -14.16 1.79
C ARG A 63 26.14 -14.27 1.86
N GLU A 64 25.61 -15.14 2.70
CA GLU A 64 24.16 -15.32 2.86
C GLU A 64 23.52 -14.08 3.45
N ASP A 65 24.18 -13.45 4.40
CA ASP A 65 23.75 -12.18 5.00
C ASP A 65 23.73 -11.06 3.95
N LEU A 66 24.78 -10.93 3.16
CA LEU A 66 24.86 -9.93 2.09
C LEU A 66 23.82 -10.15 0.99
N ILE A 67 23.53 -11.40 0.62
CA ILE A 67 22.45 -11.72 -0.33
C ILE A 67 21.08 -11.33 0.25
N ARG A 68 20.86 -11.55 1.54
CA ARG A 68 19.65 -11.13 2.25
C ARG A 68 19.49 -9.62 2.22
N ASP A 69 20.55 -8.86 2.51
CA ASP A 69 20.57 -7.41 2.47
C ASP A 69 20.29 -6.86 1.07
N VAL A 70 20.88 -7.41 0.01
CA VAL A 70 20.61 -7.02 -1.37
C VAL A 70 19.16 -7.29 -1.76
N ASN A 71 18.57 -8.41 -1.32
CA ASN A 71 17.18 -8.73 -1.55
C ASN A 71 16.24 -7.77 -0.78
N GLU A 72 16.62 -7.36 0.42
CA GLU A 72 15.88 -6.36 1.19
C GLU A 72 15.94 -4.98 0.54
N MET A 73 17.13 -4.53 0.11
CA MET A 73 17.29 -3.29 -0.67
C MET A 73 16.44 -3.30 -1.94
N SER A 74 16.39 -4.42 -2.66
CA SER A 74 15.55 -4.57 -3.85
C SER A 74 14.06 -4.41 -3.52
N ARG A 75 13.60 -5.04 -2.44
CA ARG A 75 12.20 -4.92 -1.98
C ARG A 75 11.86 -3.48 -1.53
N MET A 76 12.79 -2.82 -0.80
CA MET A 76 12.60 -1.42 -0.40
C MET A 76 12.52 -0.49 -1.60
N LEU A 77 13.39 -0.67 -2.58
CA LEU A 77 13.37 0.09 -3.82
C LEU A 77 12.04 -0.08 -4.57
N GLU A 78 11.56 -1.31 -4.74
CA GLU A 78 10.29 -1.57 -5.41
C GLU A 78 9.10 -0.95 -4.68
N ALA A 79 9.07 -1.04 -3.34
CA ALA A 79 8.05 -0.41 -2.52
C ALA A 79 8.08 1.13 -2.64
N TYR A 80 9.27 1.73 -2.60
CA TYR A 80 9.45 3.18 -2.78
C TYR A 80 8.96 3.64 -4.17
N LEU A 81 9.26 2.88 -5.20
CA LEU A 81 8.86 3.20 -6.56
C LEU A 81 7.35 3.07 -6.77
N ALA A 82 6.76 2.03 -6.19
CA ALA A 82 5.31 1.87 -6.19
C ALA A 82 4.61 3.03 -5.47
N PHE A 83 5.18 3.51 -4.35
CA PHE A 83 4.71 4.70 -3.64
C PHE A 83 4.86 5.97 -4.49
N ALA A 84 6.04 6.18 -5.08
CA ALA A 84 6.34 7.40 -5.83
C ALA A 84 5.58 7.52 -7.16
N ARG A 85 5.17 6.40 -7.78
CA ARG A 85 4.30 6.37 -8.97
C ARG A 85 2.85 6.75 -8.62
N GLY A 86 2.42 6.49 -7.40
CA GLY A 86 1.01 6.59 -7.04
C GLY A 86 0.12 5.70 -7.92
N ASP A 87 -1.17 5.96 -7.90
CA ASP A 87 -2.17 5.25 -8.73
C ASP A 87 -2.57 6.07 -9.96
N ALA A 88 -1.68 6.98 -10.41
CA ALA A 88 -1.96 7.86 -11.54
C ALA A 88 -2.10 7.04 -12.83
N GLY A 89 -3.32 6.98 -13.35
CA GLY A 89 -3.65 6.33 -14.63
C GLY A 89 -4.48 5.06 -14.52
N GLU A 90 -4.64 4.46 -13.35
CA GLU A 90 -5.56 3.34 -13.18
C GLU A 90 -7.02 3.84 -13.18
N MET A 91 -7.84 3.29 -14.06
CA MET A 91 -9.27 3.61 -14.10
C MET A 91 -10.05 2.72 -13.13
N ALA A 92 -11.05 3.33 -12.47
CA ALA A 92 -11.98 2.55 -11.66
C ALA A 92 -12.76 1.57 -12.53
N GLN A 93 -12.88 0.32 -12.07
CA GLN A 93 -13.60 -0.75 -12.76
C GLN A 93 -14.38 -1.60 -11.75
N PRO A 94 -15.46 -2.26 -12.17
CA PRO A 94 -16.19 -3.20 -11.34
C PRO A 94 -15.23 -4.30 -10.85
N THR A 95 -15.20 -4.51 -9.54
CA THR A 95 -14.28 -5.44 -8.88
C THR A 95 -15.05 -6.26 -7.85
N ASP A 96 -14.91 -7.55 -7.89
CA ASP A 96 -15.42 -8.46 -6.85
C ASP A 96 -14.46 -8.45 -5.66
N ILE A 97 -14.88 -7.75 -4.59
CA ILE A 97 -14.10 -7.62 -3.35
C ILE A 97 -14.07 -8.92 -2.57
N ARG A 98 -15.14 -9.73 -2.64
CA ARG A 98 -15.16 -11.05 -1.98
C ARG A 98 -14.08 -11.94 -2.56
N ALA A 99 -13.98 -12.04 -3.88
CA ALA A 99 -12.95 -12.83 -4.54
C ALA A 99 -11.55 -12.34 -4.20
N LEU A 100 -11.34 -11.03 -4.14
CA LEU A 100 -10.05 -10.43 -3.79
C LEU A 100 -9.65 -10.74 -2.34
N LEU A 101 -10.56 -10.64 -1.38
CA LEU A 101 -10.28 -10.91 0.03
C LEU A 101 -10.08 -12.42 0.28
N GLU A 102 -10.78 -13.27 -0.45
CA GLU A 102 -10.59 -14.72 -0.40
C GLU A 102 -9.21 -15.14 -0.92
N GLU A 103 -8.67 -14.45 -1.94
CA GLU A 103 -7.28 -14.66 -2.37
C GLU A 103 -6.30 -14.37 -1.22
N PHE A 104 -6.47 -13.24 -0.50
CA PHE A 104 -5.61 -12.90 0.64
C PHE A 104 -5.75 -13.87 1.80
N ARG A 105 -6.98 -14.32 2.12
CA ARG A 105 -7.21 -15.37 3.11
C ARG A 105 -6.42 -16.63 2.77
N ALA A 106 -6.58 -17.12 1.54
CA ALA A 106 -5.90 -18.32 1.09
C ALA A 106 -4.37 -18.16 1.06
N ASP A 107 -3.86 -16.96 0.74
CA ASP A 107 -2.43 -16.67 0.78
C ASP A 107 -1.87 -16.67 2.20
N ALA A 108 -2.58 -16.06 3.15
CA ALA A 108 -2.17 -16.05 4.56
C ALA A 108 -2.19 -17.46 5.17
N GLU A 109 -3.23 -18.27 4.90
CA GLU A 109 -3.30 -19.66 5.34
C GLU A 109 -2.17 -20.52 4.78
N ARG A 110 -1.78 -20.32 3.51
CA ARG A 110 -0.62 -21.02 2.93
C ARG A 110 0.70 -20.67 3.60
N GLN A 111 0.80 -19.46 4.17
CA GLN A 111 1.96 -19.00 4.94
C GLN A 111 1.92 -19.45 6.40
N GLY A 112 0.87 -20.15 6.82
CA GLY A 112 0.73 -20.70 8.18
C GLY A 112 -0.04 -19.80 9.14
N HIS A 113 -0.71 -18.73 8.66
CA HIS A 113 -1.54 -17.84 9.47
C HIS A 113 -3.03 -18.21 9.34
N PRO A 114 -3.67 -18.79 10.36
CA PRO A 114 -5.10 -19.00 10.36
C PRO A 114 -5.84 -17.70 10.08
N THR A 115 -6.71 -17.71 9.05
CA THR A 115 -7.34 -16.48 8.59
C THR A 115 -8.83 -16.70 8.39
N SER A 116 -9.67 -16.03 9.20
CA SER A 116 -11.12 -15.98 9.00
C SER A 116 -11.53 -14.83 8.11
N PHE A 117 -12.60 -15.03 7.33
CA PHE A 117 -13.13 -14.02 6.43
C PHE A 117 -14.64 -13.96 6.47
N THR A 118 -15.20 -12.75 6.58
CA THR A 118 -16.63 -12.48 6.47
C THR A 118 -16.87 -11.26 5.59
N MET A 119 -17.96 -11.28 4.83
CA MET A 119 -18.38 -10.13 4.02
C MET A 119 -19.91 -9.99 4.00
N GLU A 120 -20.36 -8.75 4.23
CA GLU A 120 -21.77 -8.34 4.15
C GLU A 120 -21.95 -7.31 3.01
N GLY A 121 -23.12 -7.36 2.35
CA GLY A 121 -23.47 -6.47 1.23
C GLY A 121 -23.07 -7.01 -0.14
N ASP A 122 -23.19 -6.15 -1.17
CA ASP A 122 -22.84 -6.50 -2.57
C ASP A 122 -21.32 -6.62 -2.70
N PRO A 123 -20.79 -7.73 -3.23
CA PRO A 123 -19.35 -7.88 -3.44
C PRO A 123 -18.81 -7.02 -4.58
N ASN A 124 -19.66 -6.53 -5.48
CA ASN A 124 -19.23 -5.75 -6.63
C ASN A 124 -19.11 -4.26 -6.31
N VAL A 125 -17.89 -3.75 -6.39
CA VAL A 125 -17.57 -2.34 -6.09
C VAL A 125 -16.75 -1.75 -7.24
N THR A 126 -17.07 -0.53 -7.67
CA THR A 126 -16.31 0.18 -8.70
C THR A 126 -15.15 0.93 -8.05
N LEU A 127 -13.92 0.44 -8.27
CA LEU A 127 -12.70 1.01 -7.69
C LEU A 127 -11.46 0.72 -8.56
N ARG A 128 -10.32 1.31 -8.23
CA ARG A 128 -9.04 0.98 -8.86
C ARG A 128 -8.52 -0.32 -8.24
N ARG A 129 -8.71 -1.41 -8.98
CA ARG A 129 -8.51 -2.78 -8.49
C ARG A 129 -7.09 -3.04 -8.00
N ASP A 130 -6.07 -2.66 -8.79
CA ASP A 130 -4.68 -2.96 -8.45
C ASP A 130 -4.19 -2.11 -7.28
N ALA A 131 -4.67 -0.86 -7.19
CA ALA A 131 -4.42 0.02 -6.04
C ALA A 131 -5.01 -0.58 -4.76
N VAL A 132 -6.30 -0.97 -4.77
CA VAL A 132 -6.96 -1.56 -3.60
C VAL A 132 -6.37 -2.93 -3.27
N ARG A 133 -6.00 -3.74 -4.25
CA ARG A 133 -5.26 -5.00 -4.04
C ARG A 133 -3.96 -4.75 -3.27
N ARG A 134 -3.19 -3.74 -3.67
CA ARG A 134 -1.95 -3.37 -2.99
C ARG A 134 -2.19 -2.87 -1.57
N LEU A 135 -3.21 -2.02 -1.38
CA LEU A 135 -3.61 -1.52 -0.05
C LEU A 135 -3.92 -2.68 0.89
N LEU A 136 -4.85 -3.55 0.50
CA LEU A 136 -5.28 -4.68 1.33
C LEU A 136 -4.15 -5.69 1.55
N GLY A 137 -3.37 -5.99 0.52
CA GLY A 137 -2.19 -6.86 0.62
C GLY A 137 -1.16 -6.36 1.63
N ASN A 138 -0.92 -5.04 1.71
CA ASN A 138 -0.04 -4.45 2.72
C ASN A 138 -0.60 -4.63 4.14
N LEU A 139 -1.93 -4.48 4.33
CA LEU A 139 -2.54 -4.63 5.64
C LEU A 139 -2.54 -6.09 6.10
N VAL A 140 -2.90 -7.03 5.22
CA VAL A 140 -2.88 -8.48 5.53
C VAL A 140 -1.45 -8.96 5.77
N SER A 141 -0.47 -8.52 4.95
CA SER A 141 0.94 -8.83 5.17
C SER A 141 1.49 -8.24 6.47
N ASN A 142 0.95 -7.09 6.90
CA ASN A 142 1.31 -6.51 8.20
C ASN A 142 0.71 -7.34 9.34
N ALA A 143 -0.55 -7.74 9.25
CA ALA A 143 -1.20 -8.63 10.22
C ALA A 143 -0.44 -9.96 10.35
N ALA A 144 -0.10 -10.63 9.24
CA ALA A 144 0.67 -11.87 9.23
C ALA A 144 2.11 -11.74 9.76
N ARG A 145 2.67 -10.54 9.77
CA ARG A 145 4.01 -10.30 10.32
C ARG A 145 4.03 -10.18 11.84
N TYR A 146 2.99 -9.61 12.42
CA TYR A 146 2.96 -9.27 13.84
C TYR A 146 2.02 -10.14 14.67
N GLY A 147 1.08 -10.83 14.02
CA GLY A 147 0.13 -11.74 14.63
C GLY A 147 0.17 -13.13 14.02
N ASP A 148 -0.37 -14.08 14.75
CA ASP A 148 -0.53 -15.45 14.30
C ASP A 148 -1.92 -15.65 13.67
N ASP A 149 -2.99 -15.15 14.31
CA ASP A 149 -4.38 -15.25 13.85
C ASP A 149 -4.83 -13.94 13.17
N ILE A 150 -5.50 -14.07 12.02
CA ILE A 150 -6.00 -12.92 11.24
C ILE A 150 -7.51 -13.04 11.02
N GLN A 151 -8.22 -11.94 11.22
CA GLN A 151 -9.63 -11.83 10.85
C GLN A 151 -9.84 -10.69 9.85
N ILE A 152 -10.47 -11.00 8.72
CA ILE A 152 -10.85 -10.01 7.72
C ILE A 152 -12.37 -9.88 7.71
N THR A 153 -12.87 -8.66 7.95
CA THR A 153 -14.31 -8.38 7.88
C THR A 153 -14.55 -7.26 6.89
N ALA A 154 -15.41 -7.49 5.91
CA ALA A 154 -15.79 -6.48 4.92
C ALA A 154 -17.30 -6.18 5.00
N VAL A 155 -17.65 -4.91 4.93
CA VAL A 155 -19.04 -4.44 4.88
C VAL A 155 -19.15 -3.43 3.73
N HIS A 156 -20.04 -3.71 2.77
CA HIS A 156 -20.36 -2.78 1.71
C HIS A 156 -21.80 -2.29 1.88
N ASP A 157 -21.93 -1.05 2.31
CA ASP A 157 -23.22 -0.34 2.39
C ASP A 157 -23.45 0.56 1.15
N SER A 158 -24.52 1.33 1.11
CA SER A 158 -24.87 2.20 -0.02
C SER A 158 -23.88 3.35 -0.28
N ARG A 159 -22.90 3.59 0.57
CA ARG A 159 -21.97 4.73 0.50
C ARG A 159 -20.51 4.35 0.65
N TYR A 160 -20.24 3.26 1.36
CA TYR A 160 -18.88 2.92 1.76
C TYR A 160 -18.62 1.43 1.65
N LEU A 161 -17.44 1.10 1.19
CA LEU A 161 -16.78 -0.17 1.47
C LEU A 161 -15.91 0.02 2.71
N THR A 162 -16.21 -0.72 3.77
CA THR A 162 -15.40 -0.76 4.99
C THR A 162 -14.77 -2.14 5.11
N VAL A 163 -13.45 -2.20 5.27
CA VAL A 163 -12.71 -3.45 5.48
C VAL A 163 -11.92 -3.33 6.78
N HIS A 164 -12.10 -4.28 7.68
CA HIS A 164 -11.30 -4.45 8.88
C HIS A 164 -10.33 -5.60 8.67
N VAL A 165 -9.08 -5.38 9.01
CA VAL A 165 -8.05 -6.41 9.13
C VAL A 165 -7.60 -6.40 10.58
N ASP A 166 -7.87 -7.48 11.29
CA ASP A 166 -7.59 -7.68 12.70
C ASP A 166 -6.49 -8.72 12.86
N ASP A 167 -5.56 -8.47 13.77
CA ASP A 167 -4.55 -9.42 14.21
C ASP A 167 -4.57 -9.59 15.74
N ASP A 168 -3.91 -10.61 16.22
CA ASP A 168 -3.70 -10.92 17.64
C ASP A 168 -2.29 -10.53 18.11
N GLY A 169 -1.58 -9.71 17.35
CA GLY A 169 -0.22 -9.26 17.63
C GLY A 169 -0.13 -8.31 18.84
N PRO A 170 1.04 -7.64 19.03
CA PRO A 170 1.25 -6.75 20.18
C PRO A 170 0.46 -5.43 20.10
N GLY A 171 -0.20 -5.16 18.96
CA GLY A 171 -0.89 -3.89 18.72
C GLY A 171 0.04 -2.70 18.57
N ILE A 172 -0.54 -1.49 18.53
CA ILE A 172 0.20 -0.22 18.46
C ILE A 172 -0.38 0.72 19.51
N ALA A 173 0.49 1.27 20.38
CA ALA A 173 0.12 2.27 21.37
C ALA A 173 -0.58 3.48 20.71
N THR A 174 -1.63 4.00 21.34
CA THR A 174 -2.51 5.02 20.74
C THR A 174 -1.74 6.26 20.27
N GLU A 175 -0.73 6.69 21.02
CA GLU A 175 0.14 7.82 20.70
C GLU A 175 0.94 7.61 19.41
N ASN A 176 1.22 6.38 19.02
CA ASN A 176 2.03 6.04 17.85
C ASN A 176 1.20 5.74 16.58
N ARG A 177 -0.13 5.58 16.71
CA ARG A 177 -1.01 5.14 15.60
C ARG A 177 -1.04 6.09 14.41
N GLU A 178 -0.81 7.37 14.63
CA GLU A 178 -0.72 8.34 13.53
C GLU A 178 0.69 8.36 12.92
N ASP A 179 1.72 8.21 13.75
CA ASP A 179 3.09 8.28 13.31
C ASP A 179 3.51 7.08 12.44
N VAL A 180 2.95 5.89 12.64
CA VAL A 180 3.25 4.69 11.82
C VAL A 180 2.84 4.81 10.35
N PHE A 181 2.06 5.83 9.99
CA PHE A 181 1.80 6.16 8.60
C PHE A 181 2.89 7.02 7.95
N ARG A 182 3.90 7.47 8.71
CA ARG A 182 5.05 8.17 8.12
C ARG A 182 5.93 7.18 7.35
N PRO A 183 6.32 7.50 6.10
CA PRO A 183 7.22 6.65 5.33
C PRO A 183 8.51 6.35 6.10
N PHE A 184 8.96 5.09 6.04
CA PHE A 184 10.18 4.58 6.67
C PHE A 184 10.19 4.56 8.20
N LEU A 185 9.10 4.97 8.87
CA LEU A 185 9.02 4.86 10.32
C LEU A 185 8.78 3.40 10.73
N ARG A 186 9.57 2.95 11.72
CA ARG A 186 9.42 1.65 12.39
C ARG A 186 9.47 1.91 13.90
N LEU A 187 8.54 1.32 14.66
CA LEU A 187 8.45 1.53 16.11
C LEU A 187 9.47 0.67 16.89
N ASP A 188 9.91 -0.45 16.34
CA ASP A 188 10.84 -1.39 16.96
C ASP A 188 12.09 -1.60 16.08
N GLU A 189 13.18 -0.88 16.35
CA GLU A 189 14.47 -1.14 15.72
C GLU A 189 15.15 -2.42 16.26
N ALA A 190 14.82 -2.87 17.49
CA ALA A 190 15.56 -3.91 18.19
C ALA A 190 15.03 -5.35 18.04
N ARG A 191 13.76 -5.56 17.68
CA ARG A 191 13.13 -6.89 17.63
C ARG A 191 12.97 -7.50 16.25
N ASN A 192 13.18 -6.75 15.17
CA ASN A 192 12.77 -7.16 13.82
C ASN A 192 13.86 -7.09 12.74
N GLN A 193 15.13 -7.34 13.09
CA GLN A 193 16.17 -7.53 12.07
C GLN A 193 15.89 -8.79 11.21
N ASP A 194 15.20 -9.80 11.77
CA ASP A 194 14.87 -11.04 11.06
C ASP A 194 13.55 -10.97 10.23
N HIS A 195 12.68 -9.97 10.45
CA HIS A 195 11.39 -9.84 9.75
C HIS A 195 11.30 -8.56 8.91
N GLY A 196 12.29 -8.35 8.05
CA GLY A 196 12.47 -7.14 7.22
C GLY A 196 11.19 -6.53 6.64
N GLY A 197 10.91 -5.27 6.97
CA GLY A 197 9.84 -4.46 6.39
C GLY A 197 10.33 -3.05 6.07
N SER A 198 9.98 -2.53 4.89
CA SER A 198 10.46 -1.22 4.41
C SER A 198 9.93 -0.01 5.20
N GLY A 199 8.96 -0.19 6.12
CA GLY A 199 8.26 0.93 6.77
C GLY A 199 7.39 1.76 5.81
N LEU A 200 7.11 1.24 4.61
CA LEU A 200 6.32 1.93 3.59
C LEU A 200 4.88 1.40 3.48
N GLY A 201 4.61 0.19 3.94
CA GLY A 201 3.32 -0.49 3.71
C GLY A 201 2.11 0.31 4.18
N LEU A 202 2.10 0.77 5.44
CA LEU A 202 0.99 1.56 5.98
C LEU A 202 0.90 2.95 5.30
N ALA A 203 2.03 3.59 5.02
CA ALA A 203 2.06 4.88 4.31
C ALA A 203 1.44 4.75 2.91
N ILE A 204 1.83 3.73 2.14
CA ILE A 204 1.27 3.42 0.82
C ILE A 204 -0.23 3.13 0.93
N SER A 205 -0.64 2.31 1.88
CA SER A 205 -2.05 1.96 2.06
C SER A 205 -2.91 3.18 2.35
N ARG A 206 -2.46 4.10 3.22
CA ARG A 206 -3.19 5.32 3.54
C ARG A 206 -3.26 6.28 2.35
N ASP A 207 -2.18 6.41 1.58
CA ASP A 207 -2.16 7.23 0.37
C ASP A 207 -3.15 6.71 -0.68
N ILE A 208 -3.20 5.41 -0.88
CA ILE A 208 -4.18 4.76 -1.75
C ILE A 208 -5.61 5.01 -1.24
N ALA A 209 -5.88 4.83 0.06
CA ALA A 209 -7.20 5.08 0.62
C ALA A 209 -7.63 6.54 0.39
N ARG A 210 -6.75 7.50 0.65
CA ARG A 210 -6.98 8.93 0.45
C ARG A 210 -7.18 9.30 -1.01
N SER A 211 -6.47 8.65 -1.92
CA SER A 211 -6.65 8.85 -3.37
C SER A 211 -7.99 8.34 -3.89
N HIS A 212 -8.67 7.45 -3.12
CA HIS A 212 -10.06 7.02 -3.34
C HIS A 212 -11.08 7.88 -2.57
N GLY A 213 -10.65 8.93 -1.86
CA GLY A 213 -11.52 9.78 -1.03
C GLY A 213 -11.85 9.20 0.35
N GLY A 214 -11.17 8.13 0.75
CA GLY A 214 -11.31 7.46 2.03
C GLY A 214 -10.15 7.73 2.99
N ASP A 215 -10.00 6.90 4.02
CA ASP A 215 -8.83 6.89 4.92
C ASP A 215 -8.66 5.52 5.59
N ILE A 216 -7.55 5.36 6.33
CA ILE A 216 -7.26 4.21 7.19
C ILE A 216 -7.16 4.69 8.63
N MET A 217 -7.81 3.96 9.54
CA MET A 217 -7.73 4.17 10.98
C MET A 217 -7.19 2.92 11.66
N LEU A 218 -6.40 3.11 12.72
CA LEU A 218 -5.87 2.04 13.57
C LEU A 218 -6.53 2.09 14.94
N SER A 219 -6.92 0.93 15.45
CA SER A 219 -7.53 0.77 16.77
C SER A 219 -7.13 -0.58 17.37
N ASP A 220 -7.59 -0.86 18.60
CA ASP A 220 -7.39 -2.18 19.19
C ASP A 220 -8.23 -3.22 18.46
N SER A 221 -7.64 -4.38 18.24
CA SER A 221 -8.28 -5.55 17.64
C SER A 221 -9.12 -6.30 18.69
N PRO A 222 -10.29 -6.86 18.34
CA PRO A 222 -11.01 -7.78 19.21
C PRO A 222 -10.23 -9.08 19.49
N LEU A 223 -9.21 -9.38 18.69
CA LEU A 223 -8.30 -10.50 18.89
C LEU A 223 -7.14 -10.16 19.88
N GLY A 224 -7.04 -8.90 20.30
CA GLY A 224 -6.03 -8.44 21.26
C GLY A 224 -4.87 -7.65 20.67
N GLY A 225 -4.70 -7.64 19.34
CA GLY A 225 -3.65 -6.93 18.62
C GLY A 225 -4.12 -5.64 17.97
N LEU A 226 -3.82 -5.46 16.68
CA LEU A 226 -4.16 -4.28 15.89
C LEU A 226 -5.36 -4.50 14.97
N ARG A 227 -6.27 -3.54 14.96
CA ARG A 227 -7.29 -3.40 13.92
C ARG A 227 -6.90 -2.30 12.95
N ALA A 228 -6.73 -2.63 11.68
CA ALA A 228 -6.65 -1.66 10.60
C ALA A 228 -8.01 -1.56 9.89
N THR A 229 -8.64 -0.39 9.95
CA THR A 229 -9.93 -0.12 9.31
C THR A 229 -9.74 0.75 8.08
N VAL A 230 -10.03 0.19 6.91
CA VAL A 230 -10.10 0.94 5.64
C VAL A 230 -11.54 1.34 5.40
N ARG A 231 -11.78 2.60 5.05
CA ARG A 231 -13.10 3.08 4.65
C ARG A 231 -12.99 3.85 3.33
N LEU A 232 -13.59 3.32 2.27
CA LEU A 232 -13.59 3.89 0.92
C LEU A 232 -15.01 4.29 0.52
N PRO A 233 -15.25 5.52 0.01
CA PRO A 233 -16.53 5.87 -0.61
C PRO A 233 -16.66 5.14 -1.94
N VAL A 234 -17.86 4.64 -2.23
CA VAL A 234 -18.19 3.82 -3.41
C VAL A 234 -19.53 4.24 -4.01
#